data_a37ec33cec08ebdac0fee363aa126dfb
#
_entry.id   a37ec33cec08ebdac0fee363aa126dfb
#
_cell.length_a   1.000
_cell.length_b   1.000
_cell.length_c   1.000
_cell.angle_alpha   90.00
_cell.angle_beta   90.00
_cell.angle_gamma   90.00
#
_symmetry.space_group_name_H-M   'P 1'
#
loop_
_entity.id
_entity.type
_entity.pdbx_description
1 polymer ?
#
loop_
_entity_poly.entity_id
_entity_poly.type
_entity_poly.pdbx_seq_one_letter_code
_entity_poly.pdbx_strand_id
1 'polypeptide(L)' 'MLASVLIEYSVKSLNKVFDYIVPDDIKDIIKVGHKVIVSFGKSEVEGFVLKLHNNKEDNMNYKSIIRIQESD' A
#
# COMPACT_ATOMS: atom_id res chain seq x y z
N MET A 1 0.56 -11.53 -3.83
CA MET A 1 0.96 -10.31 -4.55
C MET A 1 1.17 -9.17 -3.57
N LEU A 2 2.20 -8.40 -3.79
CA LEU A 2 2.51 -7.22 -3.00
C LEU A 2 2.33 -5.96 -3.82
N ALA A 3 2.06 -4.85 -3.15
CA ALA A 3 2.02 -3.54 -3.76
C ALA A 3 3.04 -2.65 -3.06
N SER A 4 3.86 -1.98 -3.84
CA SER A 4 4.74 -0.94 -3.33
C SER A 4 3.91 0.34 -3.24
N VAL A 5 3.74 0.84 -2.03
CA VAL A 5 2.85 1.96 -1.75
C VAL A 5 3.66 3.14 -1.25
N LEU A 6 3.49 4.27 -1.92
CA LEU A 6 4.09 5.53 -1.50
C LEU A 6 3.19 6.16 -0.45
N ILE A 7 3.71 6.29 0.76
CA ILE A 7 3.00 6.89 1.86
C ILE A 7 3.44 8.35 1.99
N GLU A 8 2.47 9.25 1.93
CA GLU A 8 2.70 10.65 2.20
C GLU A 8 2.40 10.92 3.66
N TYR A 9 3.44 11.03 4.45
CA TYR A 9 3.28 11.44 5.83
C TYR A 9 3.40 12.96 5.88
N SER A 10 2.40 13.62 6.42
CA SER A 10 2.21 15.05 6.27
C SER A 10 3.25 15.93 6.97
N VAL A 11 4.17 15.36 7.71
CA VAL A 11 5.18 16.16 8.41
C VAL A 11 6.47 16.12 7.62
N LYS A 12 6.81 17.21 6.98
CA LYS A 12 8.11 17.42 6.32
C LYS A 12 8.43 16.46 5.17
N SER A 13 7.47 16.18 4.32
CA SER A 13 7.74 15.50 3.05
C SER A 13 8.49 14.18 3.16
N LEU A 14 8.23 13.40 4.19
CA LEU A 14 8.82 12.08 4.29
C LEU A 14 8.02 11.12 3.42
N ASN A 15 8.30 11.13 2.14
CA ASN A 15 7.72 10.18 1.21
C ASN A 15 8.50 8.88 1.34
N LYS A 16 7.83 7.83 1.82
CA LYS A 16 8.46 6.51 1.94
C LYS A 16 7.62 5.48 1.22
N VAL A 17 8.31 4.50 0.66
CA VAL A 17 7.68 3.39 -0.05
C VAL A 17 7.79 2.15 0.80
N PHE A 18 6.65 1.50 1.04
CA PHE A 18 6.57 0.25 1.77
C PHE A 18 5.78 -0.77 0.97
N ASP A 19 6.11 -2.02 1.12
CA ASP A 19 5.38 -3.11 0.47
C ASP A 19 4.27 -3.62 1.38
N TYR A 20 3.08 -3.78 0.80
CA TYR A 20 1.90 -4.30 1.49
C TYR A 20 1.33 -5.49 0.72
N ILE A 21 0.74 -6.42 1.46
CA ILE A 21 0.02 -7.54 0.85
C ILE A 21 -1.25 -7.01 0.17
N VAL A 22 -1.50 -7.48 -1.04
CA VAL A 22 -2.74 -7.20 -1.73
C VAL A 22 -3.74 -8.29 -1.38
N PRO A 23 -4.83 -7.96 -0.66
CA PRO A 23 -5.85 -8.95 -0.32
C PRO A 23 -6.51 -9.55 -1.57
N ASP A 24 -6.96 -10.79 -1.45
CA ASP A 24 -7.56 -11.51 -2.58
C ASP A 24 -8.79 -10.81 -3.15
N ASP A 25 -9.57 -10.14 -2.31
CA ASP A 25 -10.80 -9.49 -2.74
C ASP A 25 -10.56 -8.26 -3.62
N ILE A 26 -9.34 -7.72 -3.63
CA ILE A 26 -9.03 -6.55 -4.46
C ILE A 26 -7.95 -6.82 -5.51
N LYS A 27 -7.38 -8.02 -5.55
CA LYS A 27 -6.24 -8.28 -6.44
C LYS A 27 -6.58 -8.13 -7.92
N ASP A 28 -7.83 -8.32 -8.29
CA ASP A 28 -8.26 -8.21 -9.69
C ASP A 28 -8.63 -6.79 -10.09
N ILE A 29 -8.76 -5.88 -9.14
CA ILE A 29 -9.16 -4.51 -9.41
C ILE A 29 -8.09 -3.48 -9.09
N ILE A 30 -7.09 -3.83 -8.27
CA ILE A 30 -6.04 -2.89 -7.89
C ILE A 30 -5.13 -2.59 -9.08
N LYS A 31 -4.76 -1.32 -9.23
CA LYS A 31 -3.89 -0.87 -10.32
C LYS A 31 -2.89 0.12 -9.80
N VAL A 32 -1.77 0.23 -10.51
CA VAL A 32 -0.79 1.28 -10.26
C VAL A 32 -1.48 2.64 -10.38
N GLY A 33 -1.23 3.51 -9.41
CA GLY A 33 -1.88 4.82 -9.33
C GLY A 33 -3.07 4.88 -8.41
N HIS A 34 -3.62 3.74 -8.01
CA HIS A 34 -4.74 3.73 -7.06
C HIS A 34 -4.31 4.30 -5.71
N LYS A 35 -5.19 5.11 -5.15
CA LYS A 35 -5.07 5.52 -3.76
C LYS A 35 -5.61 4.41 -2.88
N VAL A 36 -4.84 4.03 -1.87
CA VAL A 36 -5.21 2.96 -0.95
C VAL A 36 -5.08 3.44 0.48
N ILE A 37 -5.78 2.76 1.38
CA ILE A 37 -5.63 2.97 2.82
C ILE A 37 -4.82 1.81 3.37
N VAL A 38 -3.78 2.12 4.09
CA VAL A 38 -2.87 1.14 4.68
C VAL A 38 -2.61 1.47 6.14
N SER A 39 -2.21 0.43 6.87
CA SER A 39 -1.76 0.57 8.24
C SER A 39 -0.33 1.12 8.27
N PHE A 40 -0.08 2.14 9.06
CA PHE A 40 1.26 2.67 9.25
C PHE A 40 1.46 2.98 10.73
N GLY A 41 2.24 2.14 11.41
CA GLY A 41 2.32 2.20 12.85
C GLY A 41 0.95 1.91 13.46
N LYS A 42 0.45 2.82 14.28
CA LYS A 42 -0.87 2.70 14.90
C LYS A 42 -1.96 3.45 14.15
N SER A 43 -1.63 4.00 12.98
CA SER A 43 -2.55 4.84 12.23
C SER A 43 -2.91 4.18 10.90
N GLU A 44 -4.03 4.61 10.34
CA GLU A 44 -4.39 4.31 8.97
C GLU A 44 -4.08 5.55 8.13
N VAL A 45 -3.36 5.35 7.04
CA VAL A 45 -2.94 6.47 6.20
C VAL A 45 -3.23 6.17 4.73
N GLU A 46 -3.30 7.22 3.95
CA GLU A 46 -3.44 7.11 2.51
C GLU A 46 -2.08 6.93 1.85
N GLY A 47 -2.07 6.16 0.78
CA GLY A 47 -0.89 6.00 -0.03
C GLY A 47 -1.27 5.72 -1.47
N PHE A 48 -0.28 5.73 -2.35
CA PHE A 48 -0.49 5.47 -3.77
C PHE A 48 0.28 4.24 -4.20
N VAL A 49 -0.37 3.38 -4.96
CA VAL A 49 0.28 2.19 -5.50
C VAL A 49 1.23 2.61 -6.62
N LEU A 50 2.51 2.35 -6.41
CA LEU A 50 3.54 2.63 -7.41
C LEU A 50 3.84 1.42 -8.28
N LYS A 51 3.69 0.22 -7.72
CA LYS A 51 4.12 -1.00 -8.37
C LYS A 51 3.41 -2.19 -7.77
N LEU A 52 3.08 -3.17 -8.59
CA LEU A 52 2.56 -4.47 -8.14
C LEU A 52 3.60 -5.53 -8.47
N HIS A 53 3.90 -6.41 -7.52
CA HIS A 53 4.93 -7.42 -7.70
C HIS A 53 4.74 -8.61 -6.76
N ASN A 54 5.57 -9.63 -6.95
CA ASN A 54 5.56 -10.82 -6.11
C ASN A 54 6.91 -11.06 -5.41
N ASN A 55 7.70 -10.01 -5.25
CA ASN A 55 9.04 -10.12 -4.65
C ASN A 55 8.95 -10.07 -3.13
N LYS A 56 8.44 -11.12 -2.55
CA LYS A 56 8.30 -11.23 -1.10
C LYS A 56 9.63 -11.65 -0.49
N GLU A 57 10.11 -10.87 0.46
CA GLU A 57 11.33 -11.20 1.18
C GLU A 57 11.04 -12.16 2.33
N ASP A 58 11.93 -13.11 2.55
CA ASP A 58 11.85 -13.99 3.71
C ASP A 58 12.09 -13.17 4.98
N ASN A 59 11.49 -13.57 6.08
CA ASN A 59 11.64 -12.90 7.38
C ASN A 59 11.01 -11.51 7.49
N MET A 60 10.27 -11.09 6.50
CA MET A 60 9.48 -9.85 6.58
C MET A 60 8.04 -10.16 6.89
N ASN A 61 7.48 -9.43 7.84
CA ASN A 61 6.05 -9.51 8.14
C ASN A 61 5.37 -8.34 7.45
N TYR A 62 4.67 -8.65 6.36
CA TYR A 62 3.97 -7.62 5.60
C TYR A 62 2.56 -7.43 6.15
N LYS A 63 2.15 -6.18 6.22
CA LYS A 63 0.76 -5.85 6.51
C LYS A 63 -0.03 -5.78 5.21
N SER A 64 -1.33 -5.90 5.29
CA SER A 64 -2.20 -5.86 4.12
C SER A 64 -2.73 -4.46 3.88
N ILE A 65 -2.99 -4.15 2.61
CA ILE A 65 -3.79 -2.98 2.25
C ILE A 65 -5.18 -3.15 2.89
N ILE A 66 -5.70 -2.09 3.49
CA ILE A 66 -7.00 -2.12 4.14
C ILE A 66 -8.12 -2.02 3.10
N ARG A 67 -8.00 -1.06 2.19
CA ARG A 67 -8.98 -0.90 1.10
C ARG A 67 -8.45 0.03 0.03
N ILE A 68 -9.06 -0.03 -1.14
CA ILE A 68 -8.84 0.94 -2.19
C ILE A 68 -9.75 2.13 -1.89
N GLN A 69 -9.17 3.32 -1.93
CA GLN A 69 -9.94 4.55 -1.75
C GLN A 69 -10.37 5.05 -3.11
N GLU A 70 -11.64 4.95 -3.39
CA GLU A 70 -12.17 5.49 -4.63
C GLU A 70 -12.30 7.00 -4.51
N SER A 71 -11.76 7.69 -5.52
CA SER A 71 -11.97 9.13 -5.64
C SER A 71 -12.99 9.37 -6.72
N ASP A 72 -13.98 10.12 -6.42
CA ASP A 72 -14.96 10.53 -7.43
C ASP A 72 -14.38 11.55 -8.38
#